data_ff0f1e59201eb7e6e76f49f9f66d6905
#
_entry.id   ff0f1e59201eb7e6e76f49f9f66d6905
#
_cell.length_a   1.000
_cell.length_b   1.000
_cell.length_c   1.000
_cell.angle_alpha   90.00
_cell.angle_beta   90.00
_cell.angle_gamma   90.00
#
_symmetry.space_group_name_H-M   'P 1'
#
loop_
_entity.id
_entity.type
_entity.pdbx_description
1 polymer ?
#
loop_
_entity_poly.entity_id
_entity_poly.type
_entity_poly.pdbx_seq_one_letter_code
_entity_poly.pdbx_strand_id
1 'polypeptide(L)'
;AERGFDDVTVDESAERAEVSKSTLFRYFENKEDLILADTRAHSDAFLTAFTARPVDEPVLASLRASVHSLVSNVQADRARYQRRIRIVSGSAALSSRSMERQIEWEVGLAQAILPRFSGRDDAEARASVIAAATLAVIRIATRRWVAADDSSSLEDHLLPALDVLADELKGAD
;
A
#
# COMPACT_ATOMS: atom_id res chain seq x y z
N ALA A 1 21.04 -3.45 11.56
CA ALA A 1 20.61 -4.21 10.37
C ALA A 1 20.93 -5.70 10.48
N GLU A 2 21.65 -6.12 11.49
CA GLU A 2 22.12 -7.52 11.68
C GLU A 2 21.22 -8.32 12.64
N ARG A 3 20.36 -7.66 13.40
CA ARG A 3 19.38 -8.29 14.30
C ARG A 3 18.00 -8.12 13.72
N GLY A 4 17.17 -9.18 13.77
CA GLY A 4 15.80 -9.19 13.30
C GLY A 4 14.92 -8.16 14.03
N PHE A 5 13.75 -7.87 13.46
CA PHE A 5 12.79 -6.94 14.08
C PHE A 5 12.38 -7.39 15.49
N ASP A 6 12.19 -8.69 15.68
CA ASP A 6 11.72 -9.26 16.93
C ASP A 6 12.76 -9.11 18.06
N ASP A 7 14.06 -9.04 17.71
CA ASP A 7 15.20 -8.92 18.64
C ASP A 7 15.50 -7.48 19.06
N VAL A 8 14.92 -6.46 18.42
CA VAL A 8 15.15 -5.03 18.74
C VAL A 8 14.04 -4.52 19.64
N THR A 9 14.41 -3.90 20.77
CA THR A 9 13.44 -3.31 21.71
C THR A 9 13.04 -1.89 21.33
N VAL A 10 11.91 -1.40 21.89
CA VAL A 10 11.50 0.00 21.74
C VAL A 10 12.52 0.94 22.39
N ASP A 11 13.14 0.52 23.49
CA ASP A 11 14.14 1.30 24.21
C ASP A 11 15.39 1.53 23.35
N GLU A 12 15.89 0.49 22.71
CA GLU A 12 17.01 0.59 21.73
C GLU A 12 16.66 1.48 20.53
N SER A 13 15.38 1.45 20.10
CA SER A 13 14.91 2.30 18.98
C SER A 13 14.84 3.77 19.40
N ALA A 14 14.37 4.06 20.61
CA ALA A 14 14.28 5.41 21.17
C ALA A 14 15.68 6.01 21.38
N GLU A 15 16.61 5.23 21.93
CA GLU A 15 18.00 5.63 22.15
C GLU A 15 18.69 5.97 20.81
N ARG A 16 18.51 5.15 19.76
CA ARG A 16 19.05 5.42 18.43
C ARG A 16 18.45 6.64 17.75
N ALA A 17 17.20 6.95 18.03
CA ALA A 17 16.50 8.14 17.53
C ALA A 17 16.76 9.39 18.39
N GLU A 18 17.56 9.26 19.44
CA GLU A 18 17.87 10.35 20.41
C GLU A 18 16.60 10.98 21.02
N VAL A 19 15.56 10.17 21.22
CA VAL A 19 14.30 10.59 21.85
C VAL A 19 13.96 9.73 23.05
N SER A 20 13.13 10.26 23.96
CA SER A 20 12.65 9.45 25.08
C SER A 20 11.62 8.41 24.60
N LYS A 21 11.54 7.28 25.33
CA LYS A 21 10.50 6.25 25.10
C LYS A 21 9.09 6.84 25.16
N SER A 22 8.83 7.78 26.06
CA SER A 22 7.54 8.46 26.16
C SER A 22 7.25 9.34 24.94
N THR A 23 8.27 9.95 24.35
CA THR A 23 8.14 10.70 23.10
C THR A 23 7.75 9.77 21.97
N LEU A 24 8.36 8.60 21.88
CA LEU A 24 8.09 7.61 20.86
C LEU A 24 6.65 7.08 20.94
N PHE A 25 6.18 6.70 22.16
CA PHE A 25 4.80 6.23 22.38
C PHE A 25 3.72 7.31 22.24
N ARG A 26 4.08 8.59 22.22
CA ARG A 26 3.14 9.67 21.88
C ARG A 26 2.74 9.66 20.42
N TYR A 27 3.61 9.15 19.53
CA TYR A 27 3.38 9.11 18.07
C TYR A 27 3.05 7.73 17.55
N PHE A 28 3.46 6.67 18.27
CA PHE A 28 3.32 5.28 17.83
C PHE A 28 2.77 4.44 18.98
N GLU A 29 1.68 3.73 18.76
CA GLU A 29 1.05 2.91 19.79
C GLU A 29 1.90 1.69 20.17
N ASN A 30 2.66 1.18 19.20
CA ASN A 30 3.48 -0.02 19.37
C ASN A 30 4.73 0.03 18.45
N LYS A 31 5.59 -0.98 18.60
CA LYS A 31 6.85 -1.12 17.86
C LYS A 31 6.60 -1.33 16.36
N GLU A 32 5.54 -2.05 16.01
CA GLU A 32 5.13 -2.34 14.65
C GLU A 32 4.78 -1.07 13.89
N ASP A 33 4.13 -0.12 14.55
CA ASP A 33 3.75 1.17 13.97
C ASP A 33 4.95 2.01 13.55
N LEU A 34 6.10 1.87 14.21
CA LEU A 34 7.35 2.53 13.80
C LEU A 34 7.81 2.07 12.40
N ILE A 35 7.67 0.77 12.12
CA ILE A 35 8.07 0.19 10.83
C ILE A 35 7.02 0.48 9.76
N LEU A 36 5.74 0.55 10.15
CA LEU A 36 4.62 0.71 9.23
C LEU A 36 4.16 2.17 9.05
N ALA A 37 4.82 3.14 9.71
CA ALA A 37 4.44 4.57 9.67
C ALA A 37 4.28 5.11 8.25
N ASP A 38 5.25 4.83 7.38
CA ASP A 38 5.23 5.31 5.99
C ASP A 38 4.12 4.69 5.14
N THR A 39 3.56 3.52 5.55
CA THR A 39 2.51 2.83 4.79
C THR A 39 1.25 3.67 4.69
N ARG A 40 0.88 4.38 5.78
CA ARG A 40 -0.28 5.25 5.80
C ARG A 40 -0.11 6.43 4.85
N ALA A 41 1.05 7.07 4.85
CA ALA A 41 1.33 8.17 3.92
C ALA A 41 1.21 7.76 2.45
N HIS A 42 1.64 6.53 2.11
CA HIS A 42 1.52 6.01 0.76
C HIS A 42 0.06 5.74 0.35
N SER A 43 -0.74 5.14 1.26
CA SER A 43 -2.17 4.91 1.01
C SER A 43 -2.95 6.21 0.89
N ASP A 44 -2.68 7.18 1.77
CA ASP A 44 -3.33 8.49 1.75
C ASP A 44 -3.02 9.27 0.47
N ALA A 45 -1.76 9.24 0.00
CA ALA A 45 -1.36 9.87 -1.27
C ALA A 45 -2.08 9.23 -2.47
N PHE A 46 -2.18 7.90 -2.50
CA PHE A 46 -2.92 7.18 -3.54
C PHE A 46 -4.41 7.53 -3.52
N LEU A 47 -5.05 7.49 -2.35
CA LEU A 47 -6.47 7.84 -2.20
C LEU A 47 -6.75 9.29 -2.58
N THR A 48 -5.87 10.22 -2.18
CA THR A 48 -5.96 11.64 -2.55
C THR A 48 -5.88 11.80 -4.06
N ALA A 49 -4.93 11.14 -4.71
CA ALA A 49 -4.80 11.17 -6.17
C ALA A 49 -6.01 10.57 -6.88
N PHE A 50 -6.59 9.48 -6.35
CA PHE A 50 -7.78 8.85 -6.89
C PHE A 50 -9.02 9.75 -6.76
N THR A 51 -9.24 10.33 -5.59
CA THR A 51 -10.42 11.19 -5.32
C THR A 51 -10.36 12.53 -6.05
N ALA A 52 -9.17 12.98 -6.43
CA ALA A 52 -9.01 14.17 -7.27
C ALA A 52 -9.39 13.93 -8.75
N ARG A 53 -9.60 12.66 -9.17
CA ARG A 53 -10.00 12.35 -10.54
C ARG A 53 -11.50 12.58 -10.75
N PRO A 54 -11.93 12.96 -11.97
CA PRO A 54 -13.35 13.10 -12.30
C PRO A 54 -14.14 11.82 -11.97
N VAL A 55 -15.35 11.99 -11.43
CA VAL A 55 -16.19 10.85 -11.02
C VAL A 55 -16.73 10.05 -12.20
N ASP A 56 -16.83 10.66 -13.35
CA ASP A 56 -17.28 10.07 -14.63
C ASP A 56 -16.13 9.42 -15.42
N GLU A 57 -14.87 9.58 -14.97
CA GLU A 57 -13.74 8.89 -15.58
C GLU A 57 -13.83 7.38 -15.30
N PRO A 58 -13.49 6.50 -16.27
CA PRO A 58 -13.41 5.06 -16.01
C PRO A 58 -12.53 4.74 -14.79
N VAL A 59 -13.05 3.89 -13.88
CA VAL A 59 -12.36 3.56 -12.61
C VAL A 59 -10.91 3.11 -12.85
N LEU A 60 -10.69 2.25 -13.86
CA LEU A 60 -9.35 1.75 -14.19
C LEU A 60 -8.39 2.88 -14.61
N ALA A 61 -8.87 3.88 -15.36
CA ALA A 61 -8.04 5.02 -15.76
C ALA A 61 -7.62 5.84 -14.54
N SER A 62 -8.54 6.08 -13.60
CA SER A 62 -8.24 6.77 -12.34
C SER A 62 -7.28 5.97 -11.46
N LEU A 63 -7.44 4.64 -11.38
CA LEU A 63 -6.52 3.78 -10.63
C LEU A 63 -5.10 3.83 -11.22
N ARG A 64 -4.96 3.75 -12.54
CA ARG A 64 -3.66 3.86 -13.24
C ARG A 64 -2.99 5.21 -12.97
N ALA A 65 -3.75 6.30 -13.07
CA ALA A 65 -3.23 7.64 -12.77
C ALA A 65 -2.76 7.77 -11.32
N SER A 66 -3.47 7.13 -10.37
CA SER A 66 -3.14 7.17 -8.95
C SER A 66 -1.89 6.35 -8.58
N VAL A 67 -1.55 5.34 -9.37
CA VAL A 67 -0.30 4.55 -9.21
C VAL A 67 0.94 5.45 -9.23
N HIS A 68 0.95 6.49 -10.07
CA HIS A 68 2.09 7.41 -10.14
C HIS A 68 2.39 8.09 -8.81
N SER A 69 1.36 8.50 -8.04
CA SER A 69 1.55 9.09 -6.70
C SER A 69 2.15 8.08 -5.71
N LEU A 70 1.71 6.82 -5.76
CA LEU A 70 2.28 5.76 -4.94
C LEU A 70 3.76 5.51 -5.29
N VAL A 71 4.06 5.39 -6.58
CA VAL A 71 5.40 5.11 -7.09
C VAL A 71 6.37 6.24 -6.76
N SER A 72 5.98 7.50 -6.95
CA SER A 72 6.84 8.66 -6.67
C SER A 72 7.30 8.68 -5.21
N ASN A 73 6.41 8.37 -4.27
CA ASN A 73 6.75 8.30 -2.84
C ASN A 73 7.70 7.14 -2.53
N VAL A 74 7.52 6.00 -3.18
CA VAL A 74 8.37 4.81 -3.01
C VAL A 74 9.76 5.03 -3.60
N GLN A 75 9.84 5.67 -4.78
CA GLN A 75 11.10 5.93 -5.48
C GLN A 75 11.98 6.95 -4.74
N ALA A 76 11.40 7.87 -3.99
CA ALA A 76 12.13 8.87 -3.21
C ALA A 76 13.14 8.23 -2.23
N ASP A 77 12.81 7.03 -1.68
CA ASP A 77 13.75 6.24 -0.86
C ASP A 77 13.54 4.73 -1.11
N ARG A 78 13.86 4.29 -2.33
CA ARG A 78 13.73 2.91 -2.79
C ARG A 78 14.37 1.90 -1.84
N ALA A 79 15.60 2.16 -1.44
CA ALA A 79 16.36 1.22 -0.60
C ALA A 79 15.71 1.02 0.78
N ARG A 80 15.19 2.10 1.37
CA ARG A 80 14.46 2.06 2.63
C ARG A 80 13.15 1.26 2.48
N TYR A 81 12.40 1.52 1.39
CA TYR A 81 11.15 0.82 1.13
C TYR A 81 11.36 -0.69 0.94
N GLN A 82 12.31 -1.09 0.10
CA GLN A 82 12.63 -2.50 -0.12
C GLN A 82 13.09 -3.19 1.16
N ARG A 83 13.95 -2.53 1.96
CA ARG A 83 14.37 -3.05 3.27
C ARG A 83 13.18 -3.26 4.20
N ARG A 84 12.26 -2.29 4.26
CA ARG A 84 11.04 -2.40 5.06
C ARG A 84 10.20 -3.61 4.65
N ILE A 85 9.94 -3.80 3.36
CA ILE A 85 9.16 -4.95 2.87
C ILE A 85 9.81 -6.27 3.27
N ARG A 86 11.14 -6.38 3.17
CA ARG A 86 11.87 -7.59 3.63
C ARG A 86 11.69 -7.82 5.13
N ILE A 87 11.77 -6.77 5.96
CA ILE A 87 11.56 -6.85 7.41
C ILE A 87 10.12 -7.29 7.71
N VAL A 88 9.12 -6.66 7.09
CA VAL A 88 7.70 -7.01 7.28
C VAL A 88 7.45 -8.47 6.89
N SER A 89 7.99 -8.93 5.76
CA SER A 89 7.83 -10.31 5.31
C SER A 89 8.53 -11.34 6.20
N GLY A 90 9.55 -10.92 6.95
CA GLY A 90 10.31 -11.78 7.86
C GLY A 90 9.74 -11.89 9.28
N SER A 91 8.71 -11.13 9.63
CA SER A 91 8.08 -11.15 10.96
C SER A 91 6.58 -11.42 10.84
N ALA A 92 6.08 -12.44 11.55
CA ALA A 92 4.66 -12.78 11.57
C ALA A 92 3.81 -11.65 12.17
N ALA A 93 4.30 -11.00 13.24
CA ALA A 93 3.61 -9.88 13.88
C ALA A 93 3.47 -8.69 12.93
N LEU A 94 4.55 -8.30 12.24
CA LEU A 94 4.52 -7.22 11.26
C LEU A 94 3.65 -7.56 10.05
N SER A 95 3.69 -8.81 9.59
CA SER A 95 2.85 -9.26 8.47
C SER A 95 1.36 -9.18 8.82
N SER A 96 0.97 -9.60 10.03
CA SER A 96 -0.41 -9.49 10.52
C SER A 96 -0.85 -8.02 10.58
N ARG A 97 -0.05 -7.17 11.20
CA ARG A 97 -0.35 -5.73 11.33
C ARG A 97 -0.39 -5.01 9.96
N SER A 98 0.49 -5.40 9.04
CA SER A 98 0.46 -4.90 7.66
C SER A 98 -0.82 -5.29 6.94
N MET A 99 -1.35 -6.51 7.19
CA MET A 99 -2.61 -6.96 6.61
C MET A 99 -3.81 -6.18 7.16
N GLU A 100 -3.84 -5.89 8.46
CA GLU A 100 -4.89 -5.05 9.06
C GLU A 100 -4.94 -3.67 8.40
N ARG A 101 -3.78 -3.02 8.22
CA ARG A 101 -3.69 -1.73 7.51
C ARG A 101 -4.09 -1.82 6.03
N GLN A 102 -3.83 -2.97 5.40
CA GLN A 102 -4.27 -3.19 4.02
C GLN A 102 -5.80 -3.27 3.93
N ILE A 103 -6.47 -3.87 4.92
CA ILE A 103 -7.94 -3.91 4.98
C ILE A 103 -8.50 -2.48 5.18
N GLU A 104 -7.90 -1.68 6.06
CA GLU A 104 -8.29 -0.27 6.24
C GLU A 104 -8.20 0.51 4.91
N TRP A 105 -7.11 0.32 4.17
CA TRP A 105 -6.91 0.93 2.86
C TRP A 105 -7.94 0.45 1.84
N GLU A 106 -8.24 -0.85 1.82
CA GLU A 106 -9.25 -1.45 0.95
C GLU A 106 -10.63 -0.81 1.17
N VAL A 107 -11.04 -0.68 2.44
CA VAL A 107 -12.30 0.00 2.80
C VAL A 107 -12.31 1.45 2.33
N GLY A 108 -11.23 2.19 2.56
CA GLY A 108 -11.11 3.58 2.10
C GLY A 108 -11.18 3.71 0.57
N LEU A 109 -10.54 2.79 -0.15
CA LEU A 109 -10.58 2.79 -1.62
C LEU A 109 -11.99 2.41 -2.14
N ALA A 110 -12.65 1.44 -1.52
CA ALA A 110 -14.03 1.09 -1.88
C ALA A 110 -14.97 2.26 -1.70
N GLN A 111 -14.86 3.01 -0.60
CA GLN A 111 -15.64 4.23 -0.37
C GLN A 111 -15.36 5.31 -1.42
N ALA A 112 -14.10 5.47 -1.84
CA ALA A 112 -13.73 6.42 -2.88
C ALA A 112 -14.23 6.01 -4.28
N ILE A 113 -14.36 4.72 -4.55
CA ILE A 113 -14.88 4.17 -5.82
C ILE A 113 -16.40 4.24 -5.88
N LEU A 114 -17.10 4.05 -4.76
CA LEU A 114 -18.56 3.90 -4.67
C LEU A 114 -19.36 4.98 -5.44
N PRO A 115 -19.02 6.28 -5.38
CA PRO A 115 -19.77 7.32 -6.11
C PRO A 115 -19.83 7.12 -7.63
N ARG A 116 -18.87 6.39 -8.21
CA ARG A 116 -18.78 6.13 -9.66
C ARG A 116 -19.81 5.10 -10.14
N PHE A 117 -20.46 4.42 -9.22
CA PHE A 117 -21.52 3.44 -9.47
C PHE A 117 -22.87 3.88 -8.96
N SER A 118 -23.06 5.19 -8.70
CA SER A 118 -24.33 5.75 -8.21
C SER A 118 -25.50 5.31 -9.08
N GLY A 119 -26.61 4.90 -8.45
CA GLY A 119 -27.83 4.43 -9.12
C GLY A 119 -27.80 2.97 -9.59
N ARG A 120 -26.77 2.21 -9.27
CA ARG A 120 -26.71 0.76 -9.54
C ARG A 120 -27.02 -0.03 -8.27
N ASP A 121 -27.80 -1.07 -8.38
CA ASP A 121 -28.15 -1.96 -7.26
C ASP A 121 -26.93 -2.72 -6.71
N ASP A 122 -25.92 -2.95 -7.55
CA ASP A 122 -24.68 -3.68 -7.24
C ASP A 122 -23.47 -2.75 -6.92
N ALA A 123 -23.71 -1.45 -6.68
CA ALA A 123 -22.66 -0.44 -6.52
C ALA A 123 -21.64 -0.78 -5.41
N GLU A 124 -22.11 -1.17 -4.23
CA GLU A 124 -21.24 -1.53 -3.09
C GLU A 124 -20.39 -2.76 -3.39
N ALA A 125 -20.98 -3.80 -3.98
CA ALA A 125 -20.29 -5.02 -4.34
C ALA A 125 -19.18 -4.73 -5.38
N ARG A 126 -19.48 -3.93 -6.40
CA ARG A 126 -18.50 -3.52 -7.41
C ARG A 126 -17.35 -2.73 -6.79
N ALA A 127 -17.65 -1.72 -5.97
CA ALA A 127 -16.65 -0.89 -5.34
C ALA A 127 -15.70 -1.74 -4.46
N SER A 128 -16.26 -2.64 -3.65
CA SER A 128 -15.47 -3.54 -2.77
C SER A 128 -14.60 -4.51 -3.56
N VAL A 129 -15.14 -5.16 -4.59
CA VAL A 129 -14.37 -6.11 -5.42
C VAL A 129 -13.24 -5.41 -6.16
N ILE A 130 -13.50 -4.23 -6.75
CA ILE A 130 -12.46 -3.46 -7.45
C ILE A 130 -11.38 -3.00 -6.48
N ALA A 131 -11.73 -2.54 -5.28
CA ALA A 131 -10.77 -2.14 -4.26
C ALA A 131 -9.89 -3.33 -3.85
N ALA A 132 -10.49 -4.46 -3.49
CA ALA A 132 -9.78 -5.69 -3.11
C ALA A 132 -8.82 -6.17 -4.21
N ALA A 133 -9.30 -6.23 -5.46
CA ALA A 133 -8.49 -6.62 -6.60
C ALA A 133 -7.30 -5.65 -6.82
N THR A 134 -7.54 -4.34 -6.71
CA THR A 134 -6.50 -3.32 -6.85
C THR A 134 -5.40 -3.50 -5.78
N LEU A 135 -5.77 -3.70 -4.52
CA LEU A 135 -4.78 -3.91 -3.46
C LEU A 135 -4.05 -5.25 -3.60
N ALA A 136 -4.71 -6.28 -4.11
CA ALA A 136 -4.05 -7.54 -4.43
C ALA A 136 -3.00 -7.35 -5.53
N VAL A 137 -3.31 -6.60 -6.59
CA VAL A 137 -2.35 -6.25 -7.66
C VAL A 137 -1.17 -5.47 -7.09
N ILE A 138 -1.39 -4.42 -6.29
CA ILE A 138 -0.33 -3.62 -5.66
C ILE A 138 0.58 -4.52 -4.82
N ARG A 139 0.03 -5.41 -4.01
CA ARG A 139 0.78 -6.34 -3.17
C ARG A 139 1.62 -7.32 -3.99
N ILE A 140 1.06 -7.90 -5.05
CA ILE A 140 1.77 -8.85 -5.93
C ILE A 140 2.90 -8.14 -6.67
N ALA A 141 2.63 -6.98 -7.25
CA ALA A 141 3.62 -6.19 -7.97
C ALA A 141 4.77 -5.75 -7.06
N THR A 142 4.47 -5.27 -5.85
CA THR A 142 5.47 -4.89 -4.85
C THR A 142 6.37 -6.07 -4.47
N ARG A 143 5.80 -7.26 -4.24
CA ARG A 143 6.59 -8.46 -3.92
C ARG A 143 7.49 -8.87 -5.08
N ARG A 144 7.00 -8.85 -6.32
CA ARG A 144 7.79 -9.16 -7.52
C ARG A 144 8.93 -8.16 -7.69
N TRP A 145 8.65 -6.87 -7.55
CA TRP A 145 9.66 -5.83 -7.64
C TRP A 145 10.78 -5.97 -6.58
N VAL A 146 10.42 -6.28 -5.32
CA VAL A 146 11.41 -6.51 -4.26
C VAL A 146 12.22 -7.77 -4.52
N ALA A 147 11.61 -8.81 -5.10
CA ALA A 147 12.28 -10.07 -5.43
C ALA A 147 13.19 -9.97 -6.66
N ALA A 148 12.89 -9.09 -7.61
CA ALA A 148 13.70 -8.90 -8.82
C ALA A 148 15.09 -8.34 -8.49
N ASP A 149 15.21 -7.52 -7.45
CA ASP A 149 16.47 -6.90 -6.96
C ASP A 149 17.32 -6.26 -8.08
N ASP A 150 16.65 -5.78 -9.12
CA ASP A 150 17.23 -5.16 -10.31
C ASP A 150 17.00 -3.64 -10.32
N SER A 151 17.31 -2.97 -11.45
CA SER A 151 17.10 -1.53 -11.63
C SER A 151 15.66 -1.14 -11.97
N SER A 152 14.73 -2.08 -12.13
CA SER A 152 13.34 -1.81 -12.48
C SER A 152 12.65 -0.92 -11.44
N SER A 153 11.66 -0.13 -11.87
CA SER A 153 10.82 0.65 -10.96
C SER A 153 9.65 -0.19 -10.45
N LEU A 154 9.03 0.24 -9.35
CA LEU A 154 7.77 -0.38 -8.92
C LEU A 154 6.67 -0.21 -9.99
N GLU A 155 6.69 0.88 -10.76
CA GLU A 155 5.75 1.16 -11.85
C GLU A 155 5.83 0.09 -12.96
N ASP A 156 7.05 -0.36 -13.31
CA ASP A 156 7.27 -1.41 -14.32
C ASP A 156 6.63 -2.76 -13.93
N HIS A 157 6.30 -2.95 -12.67
CA HIS A 157 5.60 -4.12 -12.16
C HIS A 157 4.10 -3.87 -11.93
N LEU A 158 3.72 -2.64 -11.54
CA LEU A 158 2.34 -2.30 -11.20
C LEU A 158 1.45 -2.13 -12.43
N LEU A 159 1.88 -1.34 -13.42
CA LEU A 159 1.05 -1.07 -14.59
C LEU A 159 0.74 -2.34 -15.39
N PRO A 160 1.71 -3.22 -15.72
CA PRO A 160 1.41 -4.48 -16.40
C PRO A 160 0.48 -5.40 -15.59
N ALA A 161 0.60 -5.40 -14.24
CA ALA A 161 -0.27 -6.22 -13.40
C ALA A 161 -1.72 -5.70 -13.38
N LEU A 162 -1.92 -4.37 -13.46
CA LEU A 162 -3.25 -3.77 -13.65
C LEU A 162 -3.82 -4.10 -15.04
N ASP A 163 -2.98 -4.14 -16.07
CA ASP A 163 -3.41 -4.49 -17.41
C ASP A 163 -3.89 -5.94 -17.50
N VAL A 164 -3.16 -6.87 -16.89
CA VAL A 164 -3.61 -8.28 -16.79
C VAL A 164 -5.01 -8.36 -16.14
N LEU A 165 -5.22 -7.67 -15.01
CA LEU A 165 -6.55 -7.67 -14.38
C LEU A 165 -7.63 -7.11 -15.30
N ALA A 166 -7.32 -6.01 -16.03
CA ALA A 166 -8.26 -5.37 -16.93
C ALA A 166 -8.62 -6.23 -18.14
N ASP A 167 -7.65 -6.93 -18.70
CA ASP A 167 -7.83 -7.73 -19.92
C ASP A 167 -8.58 -9.04 -19.63
N GLU A 168 -8.27 -9.70 -18.50
CA GLU A 168 -9.02 -10.89 -18.06
C GLU A 168 -10.50 -10.58 -17.77
N LEU A 169 -10.79 -9.39 -17.20
CA LEU A 169 -12.16 -8.97 -16.95
C LEU A 169 -12.94 -8.57 -18.21
N LYS A 170 -12.26 -8.15 -19.30
CA LYS A 170 -12.90 -7.86 -20.59
C LYS A 170 -13.17 -9.12 -21.41
N GLY A 171 -12.34 -10.16 -21.27
CA GLY A 171 -12.48 -11.40 -22.02
C GLY A 171 -13.55 -12.37 -21.49
N ALA A 172 -14.30 -11.97 -20.46
CA ALA A 172 -15.35 -12.77 -19.83
C ALA A 172 -16.79 -12.44 -20.33
N ASP A 173 -16.92 -11.60 -21.39
CA ASP A 173 -18.21 -11.24 -22.01
C ASP A 173 -18.53 -12.15 -23.23
#